data_e9e2a7e7dce78566902604b1e0012e66
#
_entry.id   e9e2a7e7dce78566902604b1e0012e66
#
_cell.length_a   1.000
_cell.length_b   1.000
_cell.length_c   1.000
_cell.angle_alpha   90.00
_cell.angle_beta   90.00
_cell.angle_gamma   90.00
#
_symmetry.space_group_name_H-M   'P 1'
#
loop_
_entity.id
_entity.type
_entity.pdbx_description
1 polymer ?
#
loop_
_entity_poly.entity_id
_entity_poly.type
_entity_poly.pdbx_seq_one_letter_code
_entity_poly.pdbx_strand_id
1 'polypeptide(L)'
;ESANDYRDSRNLLLDQLSTYVNVESYEEVDGTVSIYAEGQFLLESNVQHRLTTANESETSKLLKPVWEMGGDFFLRGELSYSSENDTDTGSLRGLLVARGKSKTTYLDIPQKPDESDYLDADGNLDSKAYFNATEEYNRKVEEYNENVQPSIVMTIEAEFDQLIHGIATMVNDTLCPNKKLTLADGTTITVLDTDKAPIGDDADKTIGAELFVRRETSRYTEKTVTVLDDDGKPKPVTVYQYNEENPNDHYSLYTTDQLEVNPELLRDPSKLPLSANASSGHVDGYTLDLCQDLLAKW
;
A
#
# COMPACT_ATOMS: atom_id res chain seq x y z
N GLU A 1 -51.51 1.21 -27.53
CA GLU A 1 -50.52 2.16 -26.95
C GLU A 1 -50.39 3.33 -27.92
N SER A 2 -50.49 4.56 -27.43
CA SER A 2 -50.38 5.74 -28.26
C SER A 2 -48.91 6.16 -28.44
N ALA A 3 -48.61 6.94 -29.48
CA ALA A 3 -47.26 7.48 -29.68
C ALA A 3 -46.77 8.31 -28.49
N ASN A 4 -47.68 8.88 -27.73
CA ASN A 4 -47.36 9.65 -26.51
C ASN A 4 -46.89 8.72 -25.37
N ASP A 5 -47.46 7.51 -25.23
CA ASP A 5 -47.04 6.55 -24.19
C ASP A 5 -45.57 6.14 -24.40
N TYR A 6 -45.14 5.99 -25.66
CA TYR A 6 -43.73 5.68 -25.97
C TYR A 6 -42.80 6.88 -25.70
N ARG A 7 -43.27 8.11 -26.01
CA ARG A 7 -42.50 9.33 -25.69
C ARG A 7 -42.33 9.50 -24.18
N ASP A 8 -43.38 9.28 -23.41
CA ASP A 8 -43.34 9.35 -21.95
C ASP A 8 -42.39 8.29 -21.36
N SER A 9 -42.46 7.05 -21.88
CA SER A 9 -41.54 5.98 -21.48
C SER A 9 -40.08 6.31 -21.83
N ARG A 10 -39.83 6.88 -23.03
CA ARG A 10 -38.49 7.33 -23.42
C ARG A 10 -37.95 8.39 -22.47
N ASN A 11 -38.77 9.41 -22.21
CA ASN A 11 -38.35 10.51 -21.33
C ASN A 11 -38.05 10.01 -19.91
N LEU A 12 -38.87 9.09 -19.38
CA LEU A 12 -38.57 8.46 -18.10
C LEU A 12 -37.24 7.70 -18.08
N LEU A 13 -36.91 7.00 -19.17
CA LEU A 13 -35.62 6.30 -19.28
C LEU A 13 -34.46 7.28 -19.39
N LEU A 14 -34.60 8.40 -20.07
CA LEU A 14 -33.61 9.46 -20.15
C LEU A 14 -33.38 10.10 -18.77
N ASP A 15 -34.46 10.38 -18.04
CA ASP A 15 -34.37 10.89 -16.67
C ASP A 15 -33.64 9.91 -15.74
N GLN A 16 -33.91 8.61 -15.87
CA GLN A 16 -33.18 7.58 -15.11
C GLN A 16 -31.71 7.51 -15.52
N LEU A 17 -31.41 7.55 -16.82
CA LEU A 17 -30.03 7.51 -17.32
C LEU A 17 -29.23 8.72 -16.84
N SER A 18 -29.84 9.91 -16.80
CA SER A 18 -29.18 11.14 -16.38
C SER A 18 -28.76 11.13 -14.90
N THR A 19 -29.35 10.25 -14.07
CA THR A 19 -28.86 10.04 -12.68
C THR A 19 -27.51 9.34 -12.63
N TYR A 20 -27.14 8.60 -13.65
CA TYR A 20 -25.91 7.81 -13.69
C TYR A 20 -24.78 8.49 -14.46
N VAL A 21 -25.11 9.15 -15.57
CA VAL A 21 -24.15 9.75 -16.50
C VAL A 21 -24.68 11.05 -17.07
N ASN A 22 -23.79 11.89 -17.61
CA ASN A 22 -24.22 13.09 -18.33
C ASN A 22 -24.90 12.67 -19.65
N VAL A 23 -26.14 13.12 -19.85
CA VAL A 23 -26.98 12.77 -21.00
C VAL A 23 -27.48 14.01 -21.71
N GLU A 24 -27.28 14.06 -23.00
CA GLU A 24 -27.91 15.04 -23.88
C GLU A 24 -28.78 14.33 -24.91
N SER A 25 -29.94 14.89 -25.22
CA SER A 25 -30.83 14.34 -26.23
C SER A 25 -31.35 15.41 -27.19
N TYR A 26 -31.36 15.11 -28.45
CA TYR A 26 -31.83 16.00 -29.54
C TYR A 26 -32.90 15.30 -30.35
N GLU A 27 -34.07 15.93 -30.49
CA GLU A 27 -35.15 15.43 -31.36
C GLU A 27 -35.04 16.12 -32.73
N GLU A 28 -34.87 15.31 -33.77
CA GLU A 28 -34.78 15.77 -35.14
C GLU A 28 -36.16 16.16 -35.68
N VAL A 29 -36.17 16.86 -36.84
CA VAL A 29 -37.40 17.33 -37.50
C VAL A 29 -38.35 16.20 -37.89
N ASP A 30 -37.80 15.02 -38.15
CA ASP A 30 -38.56 13.81 -38.51
C ASP A 30 -39.06 13.03 -37.26
N GLY A 31 -38.78 13.52 -36.06
CA GLY A 31 -39.16 12.89 -34.79
C GLY A 31 -38.22 11.79 -34.30
N THR A 32 -37.10 11.55 -34.99
CA THR A 32 -36.02 10.69 -34.47
C THR A 32 -35.29 11.38 -33.34
N VAL A 33 -34.73 10.61 -32.40
CA VAL A 33 -34.00 11.15 -31.25
C VAL A 33 -32.58 10.61 -31.24
N SER A 34 -31.63 11.52 -31.19
CA SER A 34 -30.23 11.23 -30.95
C SER A 34 -29.89 11.44 -29.47
N ILE A 35 -29.19 10.48 -28.86
CA ILE A 35 -28.83 10.50 -27.45
C ILE A 35 -27.30 10.42 -27.33
N TYR A 36 -26.76 11.34 -26.59
CA TYR A 36 -25.35 11.39 -26.26
C TYR A 36 -25.19 11.03 -24.75
N ALA A 37 -24.19 10.24 -24.46
CA ALA A 37 -23.72 9.99 -23.08
C ALA A 37 -22.25 10.38 -23.00
N GLU A 38 -21.91 11.24 -22.03
CA GLU A 38 -20.54 11.78 -21.85
C GLU A 38 -20.00 12.42 -23.15
N GLY A 39 -20.86 13.11 -23.91
CA GLY A 39 -20.51 13.78 -25.16
C GLY A 39 -20.28 12.84 -26.36
N GLN A 40 -20.56 11.55 -26.24
CA GLN A 40 -20.42 10.55 -27.30
C GLN A 40 -21.78 9.93 -27.67
N PHE A 41 -21.96 9.53 -28.90
CA PHE A 41 -23.22 8.91 -29.34
C PHE A 41 -23.51 7.60 -28.62
N LEU A 42 -24.61 7.56 -27.89
CA LEU A 42 -25.19 6.33 -27.32
C LEU A 42 -26.23 5.75 -28.31
N LEU A 43 -27.06 6.64 -28.89
CA LEU A 43 -28.06 6.30 -29.88
C LEU A 43 -28.08 7.38 -30.96
N GLU A 44 -27.88 6.98 -32.21
CA GLU A 44 -28.02 7.87 -33.38
C GLU A 44 -28.96 7.22 -34.37
N SER A 45 -30.11 7.82 -34.59
CA SER A 45 -31.20 7.25 -35.43
C SER A 45 -31.57 5.83 -34.97
N ASN A 46 -31.17 4.80 -35.71
CA ASN A 46 -31.39 3.38 -35.38
C ASN A 46 -30.09 2.65 -34.97
N VAL A 47 -28.98 3.35 -34.85
CA VAL A 47 -27.70 2.79 -34.48
C VAL A 47 -27.48 2.98 -32.99
N GLN A 48 -27.33 1.89 -32.26
CA GLN A 48 -26.99 1.92 -30.81
C GLN A 48 -25.50 1.58 -30.62
N HIS A 49 -24.83 2.39 -29.83
CA HIS A 49 -23.48 2.10 -29.34
C HIS A 49 -23.59 1.48 -27.97
N ARG A 50 -22.93 0.34 -27.77
CA ARG A 50 -23.03 -0.41 -26.54
C ARG A 50 -21.82 -0.17 -25.64
N LEU A 51 -22.07 -0.22 -24.35
CA LEU A 51 -21.04 -0.21 -23.33
C LEU A 51 -20.72 -1.63 -22.87
N THR A 52 -19.45 -1.83 -22.55
CA THR A 52 -18.93 -3.03 -21.91
C THR A 52 -17.96 -2.63 -20.81
N THR A 53 -17.30 -3.58 -20.21
CA THR A 53 -16.31 -3.31 -19.16
C THR A 53 -14.94 -3.82 -19.57
N ALA A 54 -13.90 -3.09 -19.16
CA ALA A 54 -12.50 -3.49 -19.27
C ALA A 54 -11.80 -3.27 -17.93
N ASN A 55 -10.63 -3.89 -17.76
CA ASN A 55 -9.79 -3.60 -16.60
C ASN A 55 -9.31 -2.14 -16.63
N GLU A 56 -9.19 -1.53 -15.45
CA GLU A 56 -8.70 -0.16 -15.30
C GLU A 56 -7.28 0.00 -15.87
N SER A 57 -6.42 -0.99 -15.63
CA SER A 57 -5.07 -1.11 -16.19
C SER A 57 -4.69 -2.59 -16.34
N GLU A 58 -3.51 -2.87 -16.89
CA GLU A 58 -2.98 -4.23 -17.02
C GLU A 58 -2.75 -4.90 -15.65
N THR A 59 -2.45 -4.12 -14.63
CA THR A 59 -2.16 -4.60 -13.26
C THR A 59 -3.38 -4.54 -12.33
N SER A 60 -4.42 -3.77 -12.68
CA SER A 60 -5.61 -3.61 -11.86
C SER A 60 -6.74 -4.53 -12.34
N LYS A 61 -7.34 -5.27 -11.41
CA LYS A 61 -8.56 -6.07 -11.66
C LYS A 61 -9.86 -5.26 -11.55
N LEU A 62 -9.76 -3.97 -11.20
CA LEU A 62 -10.91 -3.08 -11.14
C LEU A 62 -11.44 -2.82 -12.56
N LEU A 63 -12.77 -2.75 -12.71
CA LEU A 63 -13.40 -2.61 -14.00
C LEU A 63 -13.80 -1.16 -14.26
N LYS A 64 -13.60 -0.68 -15.48
CA LYS A 64 -14.11 0.61 -15.99
C LYS A 64 -15.06 0.40 -17.15
N PRO A 65 -16.04 1.30 -17.38
CA PRO A 65 -16.88 1.27 -18.58
C PRO A 65 -16.06 1.69 -19.80
N VAL A 66 -16.26 0.97 -20.90
CA VAL A 66 -15.66 1.26 -22.19
C VAL A 66 -16.71 1.05 -23.31
N TRP A 67 -16.51 1.70 -24.44
CA TRP A 67 -17.34 1.41 -25.62
C TRP A 67 -16.99 0.04 -26.20
N GLU A 68 -17.99 -0.72 -26.62
CA GLU A 68 -17.80 -2.04 -27.25
C GLU A 68 -16.95 -1.95 -28.53
N MET A 69 -17.03 -0.82 -29.23
CA MET A 69 -16.21 -0.53 -30.40
C MET A 69 -14.79 -0.09 -30.10
N GLY A 70 -14.44 0.05 -28.80
CA GLY A 70 -13.16 0.52 -28.30
C GLY A 70 -13.18 1.99 -27.86
N GLY A 71 -12.31 2.31 -26.91
CA GLY A 71 -12.18 3.63 -26.28
C GLY A 71 -12.87 3.74 -24.94
N ASP A 72 -12.34 4.65 -24.12
CA ASP A 72 -12.87 4.92 -22.78
C ASP A 72 -14.23 5.62 -22.88
N PHE A 73 -15.15 5.24 -21.98
CA PHE A 73 -16.46 5.89 -21.88
C PHE A 73 -16.32 7.32 -21.30
N PHE A 74 -15.51 7.47 -20.23
CA PHE A 74 -15.18 8.77 -19.69
C PHE A 74 -13.89 9.28 -20.34
N LEU A 75 -13.93 10.42 -20.99
CA LEU A 75 -12.76 11.04 -21.60
C LEU A 75 -11.79 11.54 -20.52
N ARG A 76 -10.49 11.29 -20.74
CA ARG A 76 -9.43 11.77 -19.84
C ARG A 76 -9.36 13.31 -19.90
N GLY A 77 -9.36 13.96 -18.77
CA GLY A 77 -9.08 15.40 -18.66
C GLY A 77 -10.02 16.18 -17.73
N GLU A 78 -11.15 15.61 -17.34
CA GLU A 78 -12.11 16.28 -16.46
C GLU A 78 -12.15 15.63 -15.08
N LEU A 79 -10.98 15.53 -14.42
CA LEU A 79 -10.86 14.97 -13.06
C LEU A 79 -11.04 16.00 -11.95
N SER A 80 -11.18 17.29 -12.29
CA SER A 80 -11.48 18.31 -11.28
C SER A 80 -12.99 18.38 -11.05
N TYR A 81 -13.43 17.74 -9.98
CA TYR A 81 -14.79 17.96 -9.46
C TYR A 81 -14.83 19.32 -8.77
N SER A 82 -15.56 20.24 -9.37
CA SER A 82 -15.85 21.53 -8.78
C SER A 82 -17.32 21.83 -8.98
N SER A 83 -18.03 22.05 -7.88
CA SER A 83 -19.40 22.55 -7.92
C SER A 83 -19.51 23.92 -8.61
N GLU A 84 -18.37 24.61 -8.77
CA GLU A 84 -18.29 25.91 -9.47
C GLU A 84 -18.22 25.73 -11.00
N ASN A 85 -17.78 24.57 -11.48
CA ASN A 85 -17.55 24.29 -12.91
C ASN A 85 -18.64 23.44 -13.57
N ASP A 86 -19.76 23.19 -12.86
CA ASP A 86 -20.89 22.38 -13.36
C ASP A 86 -20.44 21.00 -13.87
N THR A 87 -19.47 20.38 -13.18
CA THR A 87 -18.90 19.08 -13.50
C THR A 87 -19.64 17.91 -12.83
N ASP A 88 -20.91 18.10 -12.49
CA ASP A 88 -21.76 17.02 -11.98
C ASP A 88 -22.11 16.07 -13.13
N THR A 89 -21.39 14.97 -13.18
CA THR A 89 -21.42 13.99 -14.29
C THR A 89 -22.14 12.70 -13.92
N GLY A 90 -23.00 12.76 -12.90
CA GLY A 90 -23.80 11.61 -12.47
C GLY A 90 -23.07 10.64 -11.52
N SER A 91 -23.86 9.70 -10.96
CA SER A 91 -23.39 8.84 -9.87
C SER A 91 -22.33 7.81 -10.29
N LEU A 92 -22.32 7.36 -11.55
CA LEU A 92 -21.37 6.35 -12.01
C LEU A 92 -19.92 6.88 -11.93
N ARG A 93 -19.68 8.08 -12.41
CA ARG A 93 -18.35 8.69 -12.35
C ARG A 93 -17.92 8.97 -10.91
N GLY A 94 -18.84 9.48 -10.08
CA GLY A 94 -18.58 9.69 -8.65
C GLY A 94 -18.16 8.40 -7.94
N LEU A 95 -18.82 7.28 -8.19
CA LEU A 95 -18.49 5.97 -7.63
C LEU A 95 -17.12 5.46 -8.13
N LEU A 96 -16.80 5.64 -9.41
CA LEU A 96 -15.51 5.24 -9.97
C LEU A 96 -14.35 6.03 -9.37
N VAL A 97 -14.54 7.34 -9.16
CA VAL A 97 -13.54 8.17 -8.49
C VAL A 97 -13.41 7.80 -7.02
N ALA A 98 -14.52 7.65 -6.31
CA ALA A 98 -14.50 7.26 -4.90
C ALA A 98 -13.80 5.91 -4.70
N ARG A 99 -14.02 4.94 -5.60
CA ARG A 99 -13.36 3.64 -5.61
C ARG A 99 -11.86 3.73 -5.92
N GLY A 100 -11.47 4.62 -6.84
CA GLY A 100 -10.10 4.71 -7.35
C GLY A 100 -9.77 3.71 -8.46
N LYS A 101 -8.51 3.71 -8.88
CA LYS A 101 -8.01 2.98 -10.06
C LYS A 101 -7.22 1.73 -9.71
N SER A 102 -6.66 1.66 -8.50
CA SER A 102 -5.80 0.56 -8.02
C SER A 102 -5.95 0.40 -6.51
N LYS A 103 -5.44 -0.70 -5.98
CA LYS A 103 -5.14 -0.80 -4.56
C LYS A 103 -3.97 0.11 -4.20
N THR A 104 -3.99 0.61 -2.97
CA THR A 104 -2.92 1.41 -2.37
C THR A 104 -2.36 0.73 -1.14
N THR A 105 -1.12 1.08 -0.81
CA THR A 105 -0.38 0.59 0.35
C THR A 105 0.27 1.76 1.07
N TYR A 106 0.91 1.50 2.22
CA TYR A 106 1.68 2.51 2.95
C TYR A 106 2.80 3.16 2.10
N LEU A 107 3.28 2.48 1.04
CA LEU A 107 4.31 3.01 0.13
C LEU A 107 3.81 4.16 -0.74
N ASP A 108 2.50 4.24 -0.96
CA ASP A 108 1.90 5.32 -1.74
C ASP A 108 1.84 6.65 -0.96
N ILE A 109 1.94 6.59 0.38
CA ILE A 109 1.95 7.78 1.23
C ILE A 109 3.35 8.41 1.22
N PRO A 110 3.50 9.67 0.76
CA PRO A 110 4.79 10.33 0.74
C PRO A 110 5.38 10.47 2.15
N GLN A 111 6.61 10.00 2.35
CA GLN A 111 7.32 10.14 3.61
C GLN A 111 8.26 11.34 3.52
N LYS A 112 8.08 12.30 4.44
CA LYS A 112 8.96 13.46 4.53
C LYS A 112 10.35 13.01 4.99
N PRO A 113 11.44 13.41 4.28
CA PRO A 113 12.79 13.08 4.73
C PRO A 113 13.10 13.75 6.08
N ASP A 114 13.75 13.01 6.97
CA ASP A 114 14.26 13.53 8.24
C ASP A 114 15.70 14.02 8.03
N GLU A 115 16.03 15.23 8.48
CA GLU A 115 17.39 15.78 8.39
C GLU A 115 18.43 14.87 9.06
N SER A 116 18.04 14.18 10.14
CA SER A 116 18.93 13.30 10.89
C SER A 116 19.50 12.14 10.06
N ASP A 117 18.77 11.69 9.03
CA ASP A 117 19.19 10.61 8.14
C ASP A 117 20.30 11.04 7.15
N TYR A 118 20.54 12.35 7.06
CA TYR A 118 21.50 12.96 6.14
C TYR A 118 22.70 13.63 6.86
N LEU A 119 22.89 13.31 8.16
CA LEU A 119 24.05 13.78 8.92
C LEU A 119 25.23 12.83 8.74
N ASP A 120 26.43 13.39 8.55
CA ASP A 120 27.67 12.60 8.60
C ASP A 120 28.08 12.24 10.02
N ALA A 121 29.18 11.48 10.18
CA ALA A 121 29.67 11.05 11.49
C ALA A 121 30.09 12.24 12.38
N ASP A 122 30.33 13.42 11.83
CA ASP A 122 30.70 14.64 12.54
C ASP A 122 29.47 15.52 12.82
N GLY A 123 28.27 15.09 12.42
CA GLY A 123 27.01 15.82 12.60
C GLY A 123 26.74 16.92 11.58
N ASN A 124 27.47 16.96 10.45
CA ASN A 124 27.22 17.92 9.40
C ASN A 124 26.20 17.36 8.40
N LEU A 125 25.26 18.22 7.99
CA LEU A 125 24.22 17.85 7.01
C LEU A 125 24.79 17.74 5.59
N ASP A 126 24.61 16.59 4.93
CA ASP A 126 24.75 16.48 3.48
C ASP A 126 23.57 17.21 2.80
N SER A 127 23.73 18.52 2.65
CA SER A 127 22.71 19.40 2.09
C SER A 127 22.28 19.00 0.68
N LYS A 128 23.14 18.36 -0.10
CA LYS A 128 22.81 17.92 -1.46
C LYS A 128 21.94 16.68 -1.45
N ALA A 129 22.28 15.70 -0.62
CA ALA A 129 21.48 14.47 -0.46
C ALA A 129 20.11 14.82 0.12
N TYR A 130 20.04 15.66 1.17
CA TYR A 130 18.79 16.11 1.77
C TYR A 130 17.93 16.93 0.79
N PHE A 131 18.52 17.81 -0.01
CA PHE A 131 17.80 18.57 -1.05
C PHE A 131 17.18 17.60 -2.08
N ASN A 132 17.94 16.64 -2.59
CA ASN A 132 17.45 15.67 -3.56
C ASN A 132 16.29 14.82 -2.97
N ALA A 133 16.38 14.42 -1.71
CA ALA A 133 15.33 13.69 -1.02
C ALA A 133 14.05 14.54 -0.84
N THR A 134 14.21 15.84 -0.58
CA THR A 134 13.09 16.78 -0.48
C THR A 134 12.39 17.00 -1.82
N GLU A 135 13.14 17.12 -2.91
CA GLU A 135 12.58 17.21 -4.27
C GLU A 135 11.82 15.94 -4.65
N GLU A 136 12.38 14.77 -4.31
CA GLU A 136 11.69 13.48 -4.53
C GLU A 136 10.40 13.37 -3.69
N TYR A 137 10.43 13.82 -2.44
CA TYR A 137 9.24 13.90 -1.60
C TYR A 137 8.17 14.80 -2.22
N ASN A 138 8.53 16.00 -2.68
CA ASN A 138 7.59 16.93 -3.31
C ASN A 138 6.95 16.32 -4.56
N ARG A 139 7.73 15.63 -5.40
CA ARG A 139 7.21 14.91 -6.56
C ARG A 139 6.21 13.82 -6.17
N LYS A 140 6.52 13.04 -5.13
CA LYS A 140 5.60 12.01 -4.60
C LYS A 140 4.33 12.61 -4.01
N VAL A 141 4.41 13.78 -3.39
CA VAL A 141 3.23 14.52 -2.88
C VAL A 141 2.33 14.93 -4.04
N GLU A 142 2.89 15.44 -5.14
CA GLU A 142 2.11 15.78 -6.33
C GLU A 142 1.44 14.52 -6.92
N GLU A 143 2.17 13.43 -7.09
CA GLU A 143 1.63 12.15 -7.55
C GLU A 143 0.52 11.59 -6.65
N TYR A 144 0.67 11.68 -5.33
CA TYR A 144 -0.34 11.29 -4.36
C TYR A 144 -1.61 12.14 -4.49
N ASN A 145 -1.45 13.46 -4.56
CA ASN A 145 -2.55 14.41 -4.69
C ASN A 145 -3.34 14.22 -6.00
N GLU A 146 -2.67 13.82 -7.07
CA GLU A 146 -3.30 13.61 -8.36
C GLU A 146 -3.97 12.22 -8.48
N ASN A 147 -3.36 11.18 -7.92
CA ASN A 147 -3.75 9.80 -8.22
C ASN A 147 -4.43 9.08 -7.06
N VAL A 148 -4.13 9.42 -5.81
CA VAL A 148 -4.63 8.74 -4.60
C VAL A 148 -5.67 9.58 -3.88
N GLN A 149 -5.34 10.80 -3.54
CA GLN A 149 -6.19 11.69 -2.74
C GLN A 149 -7.62 11.89 -3.28
N PRO A 150 -7.87 11.94 -4.60
CA PRO A 150 -9.23 12.07 -5.11
C PRO A 150 -10.13 10.87 -4.80
N SER A 151 -9.53 9.70 -4.50
CA SER A 151 -10.26 8.49 -4.16
C SER A 151 -10.31 8.28 -2.65
N ILE A 152 -11.52 8.29 -2.10
CA ILE A 152 -11.75 8.02 -0.68
C ILE A 152 -11.25 6.62 -0.31
N VAL A 153 -11.52 5.62 -1.16
CA VAL A 153 -11.13 4.23 -0.88
C VAL A 153 -9.61 4.07 -0.90
N MET A 154 -8.93 4.60 -1.93
CA MET A 154 -7.46 4.53 -2.01
C MET A 154 -6.79 5.23 -0.84
N THR A 155 -7.30 6.40 -0.42
CA THR A 155 -6.77 7.14 0.73
C THR A 155 -6.91 6.33 2.02
N ILE A 156 -8.12 5.79 2.29
CA ILE A 156 -8.36 4.97 3.48
C ILE A 156 -7.53 3.69 3.47
N GLU A 157 -7.41 3.02 2.32
CA GLU A 157 -6.56 1.82 2.18
C GLU A 157 -5.10 2.14 2.52
N ALA A 158 -4.54 3.21 1.96
CA ALA A 158 -3.15 3.61 2.21
C ALA A 158 -2.91 3.97 3.68
N GLU A 159 -3.77 4.79 4.28
CA GLU A 159 -3.65 5.22 5.67
C GLU A 159 -3.82 4.04 6.65
N PHE A 160 -4.78 3.15 6.38
CA PHE A 160 -4.98 1.97 7.21
C PHE A 160 -3.80 0.99 7.08
N ASP A 161 -3.29 0.81 5.87
CA ASP A 161 -2.11 -0.03 5.63
C ASP A 161 -0.86 0.56 6.33
N GLN A 162 -0.68 1.87 6.33
CA GLN A 162 0.38 2.56 7.07
C GLN A 162 0.28 2.32 8.58
N LEU A 163 -0.92 2.40 9.14
CA LEU A 163 -1.15 2.11 10.57
C LEU A 163 -0.77 0.66 10.90
N ILE A 164 -1.21 -0.29 10.10
CA ILE A 164 -0.93 -1.71 10.32
C ILE A 164 0.56 -2.02 10.13
N HIS A 165 1.19 -1.45 9.09
CA HIS A 165 2.64 -1.53 8.89
C HIS A 165 3.42 -1.01 10.11
N GLY A 166 3.05 0.17 10.60
CA GLY A 166 3.68 0.77 11.78
C GLY A 166 3.54 -0.10 13.04
N ILE A 167 2.36 -0.65 13.29
CA ILE A 167 2.14 -1.56 14.43
C ILE A 167 2.96 -2.84 14.26
N ALA A 168 2.90 -3.48 13.09
CA ALA A 168 3.57 -4.75 12.84
C ALA A 168 5.10 -4.61 12.95
N THR A 169 5.68 -3.59 12.32
CA THR A 169 7.12 -3.33 12.37
C THR A 169 7.59 -2.95 13.75
N MET A 170 6.88 -2.07 14.47
CA MET A 170 7.20 -1.69 15.85
C MET A 170 7.23 -2.89 16.78
N VAL A 171 6.21 -3.76 16.73
CA VAL A 171 6.15 -4.97 17.55
C VAL A 171 7.27 -5.94 17.16
N ASN A 172 7.42 -6.21 15.87
CA ASN A 172 8.44 -7.15 15.39
C ASN A 172 9.86 -6.66 15.68
N ASP A 173 10.16 -5.37 15.52
CA ASP A 173 11.49 -4.81 15.81
C ASP A 173 11.83 -4.84 17.32
N THR A 174 10.80 -4.85 18.16
CA THR A 174 11.00 -5.03 19.60
C THR A 174 11.26 -6.49 19.95
N LEU A 175 10.52 -7.43 19.33
CA LEU A 175 10.69 -8.87 19.56
C LEU A 175 11.91 -9.44 18.79
N CYS A 176 12.31 -8.81 17.72
CA CYS A 176 13.38 -9.22 16.81
C CYS A 176 14.30 -8.04 16.50
N PRO A 177 15.04 -7.50 17.48
CA PRO A 177 15.93 -6.37 17.24
C PRO A 177 17.03 -6.73 16.25
N ASN A 178 17.36 -5.80 15.38
CA ASN A 178 18.40 -5.96 14.38
C ASN A 178 19.68 -5.21 14.77
N LYS A 179 20.82 -5.72 14.27
CA LYS A 179 22.11 -5.01 14.29
C LYS A 179 22.77 -5.03 12.92
N LYS A 180 23.63 -4.06 12.69
CA LYS A 180 24.50 -4.03 11.51
C LYS A 180 25.73 -4.91 11.77
N LEU A 181 26.08 -5.76 10.81
CA LEU A 181 27.25 -6.62 10.83
C LEU A 181 28.12 -6.35 9.62
N THR A 182 29.38 -6.00 9.85
CA THR A 182 30.36 -5.79 8.77
C THR A 182 31.06 -7.10 8.45
N LEU A 183 31.04 -7.50 7.21
CA LEU A 183 31.68 -8.72 6.69
C LEU A 183 33.18 -8.49 6.44
N ALA A 184 33.93 -9.57 6.24
CA ALA A 184 35.36 -9.52 5.98
C ALA A 184 35.75 -8.77 4.68
N ASP A 185 34.82 -8.66 3.73
CA ASP A 185 34.96 -7.89 2.48
C ASP A 185 34.60 -6.42 2.63
N GLY A 186 34.23 -5.96 3.81
CA GLY A 186 33.81 -4.59 4.10
C GLY A 186 32.31 -4.32 3.86
N THR A 187 31.56 -5.28 3.34
CA THR A 187 30.10 -5.14 3.16
C THR A 187 29.40 -5.16 4.50
N THR A 188 28.37 -4.34 4.67
CA THR A 188 27.54 -4.33 5.88
C THR A 188 26.16 -4.90 5.58
N ILE A 189 25.72 -5.85 6.39
CA ILE A 189 24.41 -6.48 6.31
C ILE A 189 23.64 -6.27 7.62
N THR A 190 22.30 -6.32 7.54
CA THR A 190 21.42 -6.29 8.71
C THR A 190 21.13 -7.72 9.15
N VAL A 191 21.32 -8.01 10.44
CA VAL A 191 21.11 -9.35 11.02
C VAL A 191 20.34 -9.24 12.33
N LEU A 192 19.69 -10.33 12.76
CA LEU A 192 19.09 -10.42 14.09
C LEU A 192 20.18 -10.21 15.17
N ASP A 193 19.91 -9.33 16.11
CA ASP A 193 20.77 -9.14 17.28
C ASP A 193 20.45 -10.21 18.35
N THR A 194 21.06 -11.38 18.21
CA THR A 194 20.85 -12.50 19.12
C THR A 194 21.28 -12.23 20.56
N ASP A 195 22.08 -11.19 20.81
CA ASP A 195 22.54 -10.82 22.13
C ASP A 195 21.47 -10.00 22.88
N LYS A 196 20.62 -9.28 22.14
CA LYS A 196 19.56 -8.42 22.68
C LYS A 196 18.17 -8.99 22.47
N ALA A 197 17.99 -9.87 21.49
CA ALA A 197 16.68 -10.43 21.19
C ALA A 197 16.11 -11.18 22.38
N PRO A 198 14.86 -10.93 22.76
CA PRO A 198 14.18 -11.69 23.78
C PRO A 198 13.98 -13.14 23.35
N ILE A 199 13.74 -14.02 24.31
CA ILE A 199 13.59 -15.46 24.10
C ILE A 199 12.21 -15.95 24.53
N GLY A 200 11.76 -17.06 23.92
CA GLY A 200 10.59 -17.80 24.34
C GLY A 200 10.83 -18.62 25.62
N ASP A 201 9.75 -19.11 26.18
CA ASP A 201 9.75 -20.02 27.34
C ASP A 201 9.70 -21.51 26.92
N ASP A 202 9.76 -21.77 25.63
CA ASP A 202 9.84 -23.10 25.06
C ASP A 202 11.16 -23.81 25.43
N ALA A 203 11.21 -25.15 25.23
CA ALA A 203 12.36 -25.95 25.60
C ALA A 203 13.65 -25.56 24.81
N ASP A 204 13.48 -25.08 23.58
CA ASP A 204 14.58 -24.69 22.70
C ASP A 204 15.01 -23.22 22.91
N LYS A 205 14.30 -22.48 23.78
CA LYS A 205 14.53 -21.04 24.05
C LYS A 205 14.58 -20.25 22.73
N THR A 206 13.51 -20.36 21.94
CA THR A 206 13.39 -19.67 20.65
C THR A 206 13.76 -18.20 20.78
N ILE A 207 14.75 -17.74 20.00
CA ILE A 207 15.30 -16.38 20.04
C ILE A 207 14.64 -15.56 18.95
N GLY A 208 14.07 -14.40 19.30
CA GLY A 208 13.60 -13.40 18.34
C GLY A 208 12.58 -13.95 17.33
N ALA A 209 11.41 -14.37 17.81
CA ALA A 209 10.31 -14.76 16.94
C ALA A 209 9.40 -13.56 16.66
N GLU A 210 9.17 -13.25 15.38
CA GLU A 210 8.23 -12.19 15.00
C GLU A 210 6.77 -12.58 15.32
N LEU A 211 5.98 -11.61 15.78
CA LEU A 211 4.55 -11.82 16.05
C LEU A 211 3.73 -11.75 14.76
N PHE A 212 4.07 -10.83 13.90
CA PHE A 212 3.39 -10.62 12.63
C PHE A 212 4.30 -11.05 11.48
N VAL A 213 3.87 -12.03 10.70
CA VAL A 213 4.66 -12.57 9.59
C VAL A 213 4.08 -12.15 8.25
N ARG A 214 4.93 -12.04 7.25
CA ARG A 214 4.55 -11.97 5.85
C ARG A 214 4.28 -13.38 5.32
N ARG A 215 3.21 -13.58 4.60
CA ARG A 215 2.76 -14.93 4.20
C ARG A 215 3.79 -15.73 3.41
N GLU A 216 4.54 -15.08 2.53
CA GLU A 216 5.44 -15.75 1.59
C GLU A 216 6.92 -15.38 1.79
N THR A 217 7.22 -14.45 2.70
CA THR A 217 8.58 -13.99 2.94
C THR A 217 8.93 -14.07 4.41
N SER A 218 9.89 -14.92 4.74
CA SER A 218 10.43 -14.98 6.11
C SER A 218 11.17 -13.71 6.47
N ARG A 219 11.08 -13.25 7.73
CA ARG A 219 11.81 -12.08 8.20
C ARG A 219 13.32 -12.27 8.09
N TYR A 220 13.80 -13.46 8.35
CA TYR A 220 15.22 -13.80 8.33
C TYR A 220 15.53 -14.98 7.43
N THR A 221 16.74 -14.95 6.88
CA THR A 221 17.36 -16.10 6.19
C THR A 221 18.63 -16.47 6.94
N GLU A 222 18.74 -17.74 7.34
CA GLU A 222 19.96 -18.26 7.94
C GLU A 222 21.06 -18.34 6.89
N LYS A 223 22.22 -17.72 7.19
CA LYS A 223 23.40 -17.71 6.31
C LYS A 223 24.68 -17.86 7.10
N THR A 224 25.65 -18.56 6.53
CA THR A 224 27.02 -18.54 7.01
C THR A 224 27.80 -17.45 6.27
N VAL A 225 28.29 -16.47 7.01
CA VAL A 225 29.06 -15.32 6.51
C VAL A 225 30.44 -15.30 7.11
N THR A 226 31.39 -14.62 6.47
CA THR A 226 32.75 -14.47 7.00
C THR A 226 32.92 -13.08 7.60
N VAL A 227 33.26 -13.01 8.87
CA VAL A 227 33.62 -11.78 9.59
C VAL A 227 35.10 -11.79 9.94
N LEU A 228 35.66 -10.66 10.31
CA LEU A 228 36.99 -10.58 10.91
C LEU A 228 36.87 -10.76 12.44
N ASP A 229 37.71 -11.60 13.02
CA ASP A 229 37.84 -11.72 14.49
C ASP A 229 38.64 -10.54 15.06
N ASP A 230 38.83 -10.54 16.39
CA ASP A 230 39.57 -9.48 17.08
C ASP A 230 41.04 -9.38 16.64
N ASP A 231 41.60 -10.45 16.07
CA ASP A 231 42.94 -10.49 15.48
C ASP A 231 42.96 -10.11 14.00
N GLY A 232 41.81 -9.75 13.40
CA GLY A 232 41.65 -9.41 12.00
C GLY A 232 41.68 -10.63 11.05
N LYS A 233 41.48 -11.85 11.56
CA LYS A 233 41.47 -13.08 10.73
C LYS A 233 40.03 -13.42 10.30
N PRO A 234 39.87 -13.96 9.08
CA PRO A 234 38.56 -14.40 8.61
C PRO A 234 38.01 -15.57 9.46
N LYS A 235 36.79 -15.40 9.98
CA LYS A 235 36.07 -16.40 10.78
C LYS A 235 34.67 -16.59 10.20
N PRO A 236 34.23 -17.84 9.88
CA PRO A 236 32.85 -18.08 9.52
C PRO A 236 31.93 -18.01 10.73
N VAL A 237 30.79 -17.33 10.60
CA VAL A 237 29.73 -17.25 11.60
C VAL A 237 28.39 -17.47 10.94
N THR A 238 27.48 -18.18 11.61
CA THR A 238 26.11 -18.32 11.18
C THR A 238 25.29 -17.17 11.74
N VAL A 239 24.54 -16.50 10.88
CA VAL A 239 23.71 -15.33 11.21
C VAL A 239 22.34 -15.47 10.60
N TYR A 240 21.37 -14.77 11.17
CA TYR A 240 20.03 -14.62 10.61
C TYR A 240 19.94 -13.26 9.91
N GLN A 241 20.18 -13.28 8.58
CA GLN A 241 20.14 -12.07 7.77
C GLN A 241 18.70 -11.59 7.60
N TYR A 242 18.45 -10.30 7.88
CA TYR A 242 17.16 -9.67 7.70
C TYR A 242 16.80 -9.54 6.21
N ASN A 243 15.61 -9.98 5.86
CA ASN A 243 15.03 -9.81 4.53
C ASN A 243 14.24 -8.51 4.49
N GLU A 244 14.89 -7.46 4.03
CA GLU A 244 14.31 -6.12 3.93
C GLU A 244 13.07 -6.09 3.03
N GLU A 245 12.17 -5.16 3.27
CA GLU A 245 11.03 -4.90 2.40
C GLU A 245 11.52 -4.32 1.07
N ASN A 246 11.00 -4.86 -0.02
CA ASN A 246 11.32 -4.41 -1.37
C ASN A 246 10.06 -3.84 -2.02
N PRO A 247 10.00 -2.53 -2.33
CA PRO A 247 8.83 -1.90 -2.95
C PRO A 247 8.39 -2.54 -4.28
N ASN A 248 9.30 -3.25 -4.96
CA ASN A 248 9.01 -3.93 -6.21
C ASN A 248 8.55 -5.38 -6.02
N ASP A 249 8.51 -5.88 -4.78
CA ASP A 249 8.07 -7.22 -4.43
C ASP A 249 7.00 -7.15 -3.35
N HIS A 250 5.74 -7.17 -3.78
CA HIS A 250 4.58 -7.10 -2.91
C HIS A 250 4.57 -8.14 -1.77
N TYR A 251 5.12 -9.32 -2.01
CA TYR A 251 5.20 -10.39 -1.00
C TYR A 251 6.23 -10.12 0.10
N SER A 252 7.14 -9.19 -0.12
CA SER A 252 8.13 -8.77 0.87
C SER A 252 7.62 -7.71 1.86
N LEU A 253 6.42 -7.14 1.63
CA LEU A 253 5.89 -6.01 2.37
C LEU A 253 5.02 -6.46 3.56
N TYR A 254 5.01 -5.69 4.64
CA TYR A 254 4.07 -5.85 5.76
C TYR A 254 2.76 -5.11 5.49
N THR A 255 2.07 -5.47 4.40
CA THR A 255 0.78 -4.89 4.02
C THR A 255 -0.38 -5.68 4.64
N THR A 256 -1.55 -5.08 4.73
CA THR A 256 -2.76 -5.69 5.30
C THR A 256 -3.18 -7.00 4.65
N ASP A 257 -2.89 -7.18 3.36
CA ASP A 257 -3.23 -8.40 2.63
C ASP A 257 -2.12 -9.48 2.68
N GLN A 258 -0.88 -9.12 3.07
CA GLN A 258 0.24 -10.05 3.25
C GLN A 258 0.48 -10.43 4.71
N LEU A 259 -0.02 -9.63 5.65
CA LEU A 259 0.23 -9.83 7.06
C LEU A 259 -0.65 -10.94 7.66
N GLU A 260 -0.06 -11.76 8.52
CA GLU A 260 -0.80 -12.68 9.39
C GLU A 260 -0.10 -12.82 10.75
N VAL A 261 -0.86 -13.27 11.74
CA VAL A 261 -0.26 -13.63 13.03
C VAL A 261 0.56 -14.91 12.83
N ASN A 262 1.78 -14.94 13.36
CA ASN A 262 2.70 -16.05 13.18
C ASN A 262 2.05 -17.40 13.54
N PRO A 263 1.87 -18.31 12.56
CA PRO A 263 1.20 -19.59 12.77
C PRO A 263 1.96 -20.51 13.75
N GLU A 264 3.29 -20.33 13.88
CA GLU A 264 4.07 -21.10 14.86
C GLU A 264 3.77 -20.67 16.28
N LEU A 265 3.62 -19.35 16.51
CA LEU A 265 3.24 -18.83 17.82
C LEU A 265 1.78 -19.16 18.19
N LEU A 266 0.90 -19.24 17.18
CA LEU A 266 -0.48 -19.69 17.41
C LEU A 266 -0.53 -21.16 17.79
N ARG A 267 0.37 -21.99 17.26
CA ARG A 267 0.47 -23.43 17.56
C ARG A 267 1.17 -23.67 18.90
N ASP A 268 2.21 -22.90 19.21
CA ASP A 268 3.00 -23.00 20.43
C ASP A 268 3.28 -21.60 20.99
N PRO A 269 2.38 -21.06 21.85
CA PRO A 269 2.55 -19.74 22.43
C PRO A 269 3.78 -19.59 23.34
N SER A 270 4.40 -20.71 23.79
CA SER A 270 5.61 -20.65 24.59
C SER A 270 6.83 -20.14 23.83
N LYS A 271 6.77 -20.18 22.49
CA LYS A 271 7.80 -19.58 21.61
C LYS A 271 7.74 -18.06 21.53
N LEU A 272 6.66 -17.42 22.03
CA LEU A 272 6.58 -15.97 22.03
C LEU A 272 7.72 -15.39 22.89
N PRO A 273 8.60 -14.55 22.29
CA PRO A 273 9.80 -14.10 22.98
C PRO A 273 9.46 -13.01 24.00
N LEU A 274 9.17 -13.46 25.19
CA LEU A 274 8.74 -12.62 26.30
C LEU A 274 9.78 -12.51 27.41
N SER A 275 10.90 -13.18 27.38
CA SER A 275 11.95 -13.11 28.38
C SER A 275 13.12 -12.27 27.90
N ALA A 276 13.48 -11.25 28.66
CA ALA A 276 14.68 -10.49 28.42
C ALA A 276 15.89 -11.32 28.92
N ASN A 277 16.81 -11.61 27.99
CA ASN A 277 18.13 -12.16 28.25
C ASN A 277 18.28 -13.68 28.14
N ALA A 278 18.74 -14.09 26.96
CA ALA A 278 19.11 -15.47 26.64
C ALA A 278 20.23 -16.05 27.57
N SER A 279 21.09 -15.20 28.15
CA SER A 279 22.27 -15.65 28.90
C SER A 279 21.99 -16.04 30.34
N SER A 280 20.87 -15.64 30.95
CA SER A 280 20.57 -15.95 32.35
C SER A 280 19.79 -17.23 32.57
N GLY A 281 19.19 -17.82 31.55
CA GLY A 281 18.32 -18.98 31.70
C GLY A 281 17.09 -18.72 32.59
N HIS A 282 16.81 -17.50 32.92
CA HIS A 282 15.80 -17.09 33.88
C HIS A 282 14.66 -16.33 33.16
N VAL A 283 13.46 -16.77 33.37
CA VAL A 283 12.24 -16.22 32.78
C VAL A 283 11.68 -15.04 33.60
N ASP A 284 12.48 -14.46 34.48
CA ASP A 284 12.01 -13.46 35.42
C ASP A 284 12.13 -12.02 34.92
N GLY A 285 11.09 -11.28 35.06
CA GLY A 285 11.01 -9.83 34.97
C GLY A 285 10.96 -9.20 33.60
N TYR A 286 10.83 -10.02 32.63
CA TYR A 286 10.81 -9.82 31.31
C TYR A 286 9.99 -8.69 30.80
N THR A 287 8.83 -8.68 31.18
CA THR A 287 7.72 -8.11 30.47
C THR A 287 7.58 -6.62 30.62
N LEU A 288 8.06 -6.08 31.77
CA LEU A 288 7.87 -4.67 32.07
C LEU A 288 8.71 -3.77 31.12
N ASP A 289 9.98 -4.13 30.93
CA ASP A 289 10.90 -3.36 30.10
C ASP A 289 10.45 -3.42 28.63
N LEU A 290 10.04 -4.59 28.15
CA LEU A 290 9.51 -4.76 26.79
C LEU A 290 8.20 -4.01 26.58
N CYS A 291 7.29 -4.02 27.56
CA CYS A 291 6.06 -3.23 27.50
C CYS A 291 6.36 -1.72 27.53
N GLN A 292 7.37 -1.29 28.30
CA GLN A 292 7.81 0.10 28.30
C GLN A 292 8.43 0.50 26.97
N ASP A 293 9.23 -0.36 26.36
CA ASP A 293 9.80 -0.13 25.02
C ASP A 293 8.72 -0.02 23.95
N LEU A 294 7.72 -0.90 23.99
CA LEU A 294 6.57 -0.82 23.09
C LEU A 294 5.77 0.48 23.27
N LEU A 295 5.51 0.85 24.55
CA LEU A 295 4.80 2.10 24.85
C LEU A 295 5.59 3.36 24.47
N ALA A 296 6.91 3.30 24.54
CA ALA A 296 7.77 4.43 24.16
C ALA A 296 7.85 4.62 22.63
N LYS A 297 7.60 3.56 21.87
CA LYS A 297 7.60 3.58 20.41
C LYS A 297 6.23 3.92 19.81
N TRP A 298 5.15 3.75 20.60
CA TRP A 298 3.80 4.13 20.22
C TRP A 298 3.60 5.65 20.35
#